data_e04ef0de6eeebaba4e89172e08dadddb
#
_entry.id   e04ef0de6eeebaba4e89172e08dadddb
#
_cell.length_a   1.000
_cell.length_b   1.000
_cell.length_c   1.000
_cell.angle_alpha   90.00
_cell.angle_beta   90.00
_cell.angle_gamma   90.00
#
_symmetry.space_group_name_H-M   'P 1'
#
loop_
_entity.id
_entity.type
_entity.pdbx_description
1 polymer ?
#
loop_
_entity_poly.entity_id
_entity_poly.type
_entity_poly.pdbx_seq_one_letter_code
_entity_poly.pdbx_strand_id
1 'polypeptide(L)'
;MKTMHTLMAAAIAAVLSAAALPQAALAQVSAKFAVTLPEKSHQGQGVAKFIELVDAKSKGQIKIKAFYNGALGNDVQVTSALQGGTVEFTVPQTTTLTGMVKEFEVLDFPFLFANEQQAEKVLDGPVGDKLLALLPAKGLVGLAYWENGFFNATNSKHPIAKAEDFQGLKFRAIQAKIS
;
A
#
# COMPACT_ATOMS: atom_id res chain seq x y z
N MET A 1 -38.42 -34.10 -49.47
CA MET A 1 -37.00 -34.13 -49.02
C MET A 1 -36.34 -32.75 -48.91
N LYS A 2 -36.58 -31.80 -49.82
CA LYS A 2 -35.96 -30.43 -49.76
C LYS A 2 -36.35 -29.58 -48.53
N THR A 3 -37.59 -29.69 -48.03
CA THR A 3 -38.09 -28.91 -46.88
C THR A 3 -37.49 -29.35 -45.53
N MET A 4 -37.12 -30.65 -45.42
CA MET A 4 -36.52 -31.17 -44.18
C MET A 4 -35.07 -30.75 -43.97
N HIS A 5 -34.32 -30.59 -45.07
CA HIS A 5 -32.94 -30.07 -45.01
C HIS A 5 -32.86 -28.57 -44.69
N THR A 6 -33.86 -27.75 -45.11
CA THR A 6 -33.95 -26.31 -44.79
C THR A 6 -34.26 -26.08 -43.32
N LEU A 7 -35.11 -26.89 -42.71
CA LEU A 7 -35.44 -26.83 -41.31
C LEU A 7 -34.26 -27.25 -40.40
N MET A 8 -33.50 -28.27 -40.80
CA MET A 8 -32.28 -28.68 -40.07
C MET A 8 -31.16 -27.63 -40.15
N ALA A 9 -30.96 -26.98 -41.29
CA ALA A 9 -29.98 -25.93 -41.46
C ALA A 9 -30.30 -24.69 -40.62
N ALA A 10 -31.60 -24.29 -40.51
CA ALA A 10 -32.05 -23.18 -39.68
C ALA A 10 -31.88 -23.45 -38.19
N ALA A 11 -32.09 -24.69 -37.74
CA ALA A 11 -31.89 -25.09 -36.34
C ALA A 11 -30.42 -25.07 -35.92
N ILE A 12 -29.51 -25.46 -36.80
CA ILE A 12 -28.05 -25.46 -36.55
C ILE A 12 -27.51 -23.98 -36.50
N ALA A 13 -28.02 -23.13 -37.37
CA ALA A 13 -27.65 -21.69 -37.35
C ALA A 13 -28.11 -20.97 -36.10
N ALA A 14 -29.28 -21.33 -35.54
CA ALA A 14 -29.81 -20.74 -34.29
C ALA A 14 -29.00 -21.20 -33.06
N VAL A 15 -28.46 -22.42 -33.04
CA VAL A 15 -27.62 -22.94 -31.94
C VAL A 15 -26.23 -22.29 -31.95
N LEU A 16 -25.67 -22.04 -33.13
CA LEU A 16 -24.36 -21.38 -33.28
C LEU A 16 -24.37 -19.87 -32.90
N SER A 17 -25.51 -19.18 -33.10
CA SER A 17 -25.65 -17.79 -32.71
C SER A 17 -25.86 -17.60 -31.20
N ALA A 18 -26.35 -18.60 -30.47
CA ALA A 18 -26.50 -18.56 -29.01
C ALA A 18 -25.15 -18.70 -28.27
N ALA A 19 -24.11 -19.23 -28.92
CA ALA A 19 -22.77 -19.38 -28.34
C ALA A 19 -21.92 -18.10 -28.39
N ALA A 20 -22.36 -17.03 -29.06
CA ALA A 20 -21.68 -15.77 -29.17
C ALA A 20 -22.25 -14.70 -28.21
N LEU A 21 -22.61 -15.10 -26.98
CA LEU A 21 -22.84 -14.10 -25.94
C LEU A 21 -21.50 -13.39 -25.68
N PRO A 22 -21.41 -12.05 -25.85
CA PRO A 22 -20.20 -11.35 -25.49
C PRO A 22 -19.98 -11.62 -24.00
N GLN A 23 -18.94 -12.39 -23.66
CA GLN A 23 -18.40 -12.34 -22.33
C GLN A 23 -18.08 -10.88 -22.08
N ALA A 24 -18.87 -10.22 -21.22
CA ALA A 24 -18.55 -8.88 -20.79
C ALA A 24 -17.13 -8.95 -20.22
N ALA A 25 -16.16 -8.49 -21.02
CA ALA A 25 -14.79 -8.35 -20.57
C ALA A 25 -14.85 -7.36 -19.41
N LEU A 26 -14.83 -7.86 -18.19
CA LEU A 26 -14.72 -7.01 -17.01
C LEU A 26 -13.50 -6.13 -17.23
N ALA A 27 -13.71 -4.83 -17.29
CA ALA A 27 -12.64 -3.89 -17.55
C ALA A 27 -11.53 -4.10 -16.52
N GLN A 28 -10.31 -4.39 -17.01
CA GLN A 28 -9.14 -4.57 -16.17
C GLN A 28 -8.82 -3.26 -15.46
N VAL A 29 -8.73 -3.30 -14.14
CA VAL A 29 -8.35 -2.14 -13.31
C VAL A 29 -6.83 -2.11 -13.24
N SER A 30 -6.23 -0.98 -13.63
CA SER A 30 -4.80 -0.72 -13.48
C SER A 30 -4.56 0.20 -12.31
N ALA A 31 -3.63 -0.17 -11.42
CA ALA A 31 -3.29 0.59 -10.23
C ALA A 31 -1.77 0.73 -10.09
N LYS A 32 -1.33 1.78 -9.38
CA LYS A 32 0.07 2.06 -9.06
C LYS A 32 0.30 1.83 -7.58
N PHE A 33 1.40 1.19 -7.25
CA PHE A 33 1.88 1.05 -5.87
C PHE A 33 3.21 1.79 -5.75
N ALA A 34 3.23 2.89 -5.00
CA ALA A 34 4.44 3.67 -4.78
C ALA A 34 5.15 3.24 -3.49
N VAL A 35 6.47 3.04 -3.57
CA VAL A 35 7.32 2.61 -2.46
C VAL A 35 8.58 3.44 -2.45
N THR A 36 8.96 4.00 -1.31
CA THR A 36 10.19 4.80 -1.17
C THR A 36 11.43 3.94 -1.02
N LEU A 37 11.30 2.70 -0.56
CA LEU A 37 12.39 1.76 -0.40
C LEU A 37 12.70 0.98 -1.70
N PRO A 38 13.91 0.37 -1.79
CA PRO A 38 14.27 -0.49 -2.91
C PRO A 38 13.40 -1.75 -3.03
N GLU A 39 13.29 -2.29 -4.24
CA GLU A 39 12.56 -3.53 -4.53
C GLU A 39 13.02 -4.71 -3.66
N LYS A 40 14.33 -4.82 -3.40
CA LYS A 40 14.91 -5.90 -2.58
C LYS A 40 14.81 -5.67 -1.07
N SER A 41 14.22 -4.54 -0.62
CA SER A 41 13.97 -4.31 0.80
C SER A 41 12.84 -5.21 1.31
N HIS A 42 12.69 -5.29 2.66
CA HIS A 42 11.57 -5.99 3.28
C HIS A 42 10.21 -5.49 2.77
N GLN A 43 10.01 -4.17 2.70
CA GLN A 43 8.79 -3.59 2.13
C GLN A 43 8.62 -3.92 0.65
N GLY A 44 9.72 -3.84 -0.14
CA GLY A 44 9.66 -4.15 -1.57
C GLY A 44 9.23 -5.61 -1.84
N GLN A 45 9.73 -6.55 -1.05
CA GLN A 45 9.32 -7.95 -1.13
C GLN A 45 7.85 -8.14 -0.71
N GLY A 46 7.41 -7.44 0.34
CA GLY A 46 6.01 -7.43 0.76
C GLY A 46 5.08 -6.89 -0.34
N VAL A 47 5.47 -5.80 -0.99
CA VAL A 47 4.72 -5.23 -2.14
C VAL A 47 4.64 -6.22 -3.30
N ALA A 48 5.74 -6.90 -3.65
CA ALA A 48 5.72 -7.91 -4.69
C ALA A 48 4.74 -9.04 -4.35
N LYS A 49 4.74 -9.51 -3.09
CA LYS A 49 3.80 -10.54 -2.63
C LYS A 49 2.35 -10.06 -2.61
N PHE A 50 2.11 -8.82 -2.19
CA PHE A 50 0.78 -8.20 -2.23
C PHE A 50 0.25 -8.17 -3.66
N ILE A 51 1.05 -7.73 -4.63
CA ILE A 51 0.68 -7.68 -6.06
C ILE A 51 0.34 -9.06 -6.60
N GLU A 52 1.19 -10.06 -6.32
CA GLU A 52 0.95 -11.46 -6.71
C GLU A 52 -0.42 -11.95 -6.19
N LEU A 53 -0.69 -11.70 -4.90
CA LEU A 53 -1.93 -12.16 -4.27
C LEU A 53 -3.17 -11.43 -4.81
N VAL A 54 -3.07 -10.13 -5.06
CA VAL A 54 -4.18 -9.34 -5.64
C VAL A 54 -4.46 -9.80 -7.06
N ASP A 55 -3.43 -10.04 -7.88
CA ASP A 55 -3.60 -10.55 -9.24
C ASP A 55 -4.30 -11.92 -9.22
N ALA A 56 -3.81 -12.84 -8.40
CA ALA A 56 -4.39 -14.17 -8.26
C ALA A 56 -5.84 -14.14 -7.76
N LYS A 57 -6.12 -13.40 -6.68
CA LYS A 57 -7.45 -13.33 -6.07
C LYS A 57 -8.46 -12.59 -6.95
N SER A 58 -8.02 -11.58 -7.69
CA SER A 58 -8.87 -10.86 -8.65
C SER A 58 -9.02 -11.58 -9.99
N LYS A 59 -8.40 -12.77 -10.16
CA LYS A 59 -8.35 -13.49 -11.43
C LYS A 59 -7.84 -12.63 -12.59
N GLY A 60 -6.82 -11.80 -12.31
CA GLY A 60 -6.21 -10.91 -13.28
C GLY A 60 -6.99 -9.62 -13.58
N GLN A 61 -8.10 -9.37 -12.88
CA GLN A 61 -8.90 -8.15 -13.10
C GLN A 61 -8.24 -6.89 -12.54
N ILE A 62 -7.41 -7.02 -11.50
CA ILE A 62 -6.67 -5.91 -10.91
C ILE A 62 -5.18 -6.11 -11.21
N LYS A 63 -4.59 -5.19 -11.97
CA LYS A 63 -3.16 -5.18 -12.27
C LYS A 63 -2.50 -4.01 -11.57
N ILE A 64 -1.54 -4.32 -10.69
CA ILE A 64 -0.81 -3.32 -9.92
C ILE A 64 0.62 -3.25 -10.45
N LYS A 65 1.09 -2.03 -10.74
CA LYS A 65 2.48 -1.75 -11.09
C LYS A 65 3.18 -1.08 -9.91
N ALA A 66 4.25 -1.69 -9.41
CA ALA A 66 5.08 -1.11 -8.36
C ALA A 66 6.08 -0.09 -8.93
N PHE A 67 6.32 0.97 -8.13
CA PHE A 67 7.31 2.02 -8.38
C PHE A 67 8.15 2.15 -7.12
N TYR A 68 9.37 1.62 -7.17
CA TYR A 68 10.32 1.56 -6.06
C TYR A 68 11.26 2.77 -6.01
N ASN A 69 12.09 2.86 -4.97
CA ASN A 69 13.14 3.87 -4.80
C ASN A 69 12.63 5.33 -4.83
N GLY A 70 11.39 5.55 -4.39
CA GLY A 70 10.82 6.90 -4.41
C GLY A 70 10.60 7.45 -5.84
N ALA A 71 10.44 6.59 -6.85
CA ALA A 71 10.27 7.00 -8.24
C ALA A 71 9.06 7.93 -8.47
N LEU A 72 8.05 7.87 -7.60
CA LEU A 72 6.87 8.75 -7.63
C LEU A 72 6.89 9.84 -6.54
N GLY A 73 8.01 10.00 -5.84
CA GLY A 73 8.20 10.99 -4.78
C GLY A 73 8.53 10.37 -3.42
N ASN A 74 8.74 11.24 -2.42
CA ASN A 74 8.90 10.82 -1.02
C ASN A 74 7.54 10.49 -0.38
N ASP A 75 7.54 9.97 0.85
CA ASP A 75 6.32 9.53 1.53
C ASP A 75 5.25 10.63 1.62
N VAL A 76 5.62 11.88 1.86
CA VAL A 76 4.67 13.02 1.92
C VAL A 76 4.05 13.28 0.54
N GLN A 77 4.87 13.30 -0.50
CA GLN A 77 4.41 13.54 -1.87
C GLN A 77 3.49 12.40 -2.35
N VAL A 78 3.89 11.15 -2.09
CA VAL A 78 3.10 9.98 -2.47
C VAL A 78 1.79 9.91 -1.69
N THR A 79 1.79 10.25 -0.40
CA THR A 79 0.55 10.30 0.39
C THR A 79 -0.42 11.36 -0.15
N SER A 80 0.10 12.52 -0.57
CA SER A 80 -0.72 13.54 -1.25
C SER A 80 -1.23 13.07 -2.61
N ALA A 81 -0.42 12.34 -3.39
CA ALA A 81 -0.82 11.76 -4.66
C ALA A 81 -1.90 10.67 -4.49
N LEU A 82 -1.84 9.91 -3.39
CA LEU A 82 -2.86 8.94 -3.00
C LEU A 82 -4.19 9.64 -2.71
N GLN A 83 -4.19 10.72 -1.92
CA GLN A 83 -5.39 11.54 -1.67
C GLN A 83 -5.96 12.15 -2.95
N GLY A 84 -5.08 12.55 -3.87
CA GLY A 84 -5.47 13.09 -5.19
C GLY A 84 -5.91 12.02 -6.20
N GLY A 85 -5.85 10.73 -5.85
CA GLY A 85 -6.26 9.62 -6.73
C GLY A 85 -5.34 9.39 -7.94
N THR A 86 -4.09 9.86 -7.89
CA THR A 86 -3.09 9.62 -8.95
C THR A 86 -2.18 8.43 -8.67
N VAL A 87 -2.20 7.94 -7.44
CA VAL A 87 -1.60 6.69 -6.96
C VAL A 87 -2.66 5.96 -6.14
N GLU A 88 -2.74 4.66 -6.24
CA GLU A 88 -3.78 3.87 -5.58
C GLU A 88 -3.29 3.17 -4.31
N PHE A 89 -1.99 2.84 -4.23
CA PHE A 89 -1.41 2.15 -3.07
C PHE A 89 -0.05 2.73 -2.68
N THR A 90 0.19 2.80 -1.37
CA THR A 90 1.51 3.11 -0.80
C THR A 90 1.67 2.49 0.58
N VAL A 91 2.90 2.43 1.06
CA VAL A 91 3.27 2.09 2.45
C VAL A 91 4.07 3.25 3.02
N PRO A 92 3.40 4.33 3.46
CA PRO A 92 4.09 5.48 4.04
C PRO A 92 4.47 5.17 5.49
N GLN A 93 5.43 5.89 6.03
CA GLN A 93 5.66 5.89 7.46
C GLN A 93 4.48 6.56 8.18
N THR A 94 4.05 6.02 9.32
CA THR A 94 2.93 6.55 10.10
C THR A 94 3.11 8.01 10.48
N THR A 95 4.34 8.43 10.74
CA THR A 95 4.73 9.83 10.98
C THR A 95 4.29 10.78 9.87
N THR A 96 4.24 10.34 8.62
CA THR A 96 3.80 11.21 7.50
C THR A 96 2.29 11.45 7.51
N LEU A 97 1.52 10.62 8.23
CA LEU A 97 0.08 10.75 8.37
C LEU A 97 -0.33 11.77 9.45
N THR A 98 0.57 12.14 10.35
CA THR A 98 0.27 13.04 11.49
C THR A 98 -0.23 14.41 11.05
N GLY A 99 0.21 14.91 9.90
CA GLY A 99 -0.29 16.15 9.31
C GLY A 99 -1.75 16.12 8.87
N MET A 100 -2.35 14.93 8.74
CA MET A 100 -3.75 14.72 8.34
C MET A 100 -4.60 14.19 9.48
N VAL A 101 -4.04 13.31 10.30
CA VAL A 101 -4.67 12.62 11.42
C VAL A 101 -3.69 12.66 12.59
N LYS A 102 -3.89 13.63 13.50
CA LYS A 102 -2.97 13.88 14.63
C LYS A 102 -2.80 12.68 15.55
N GLU A 103 -3.80 11.85 15.65
CA GLU A 103 -3.81 10.66 16.50
C GLU A 103 -2.67 9.69 16.18
N PHE A 104 -2.13 9.72 14.95
CA PHE A 104 -0.93 8.93 14.59
C PHE A 104 0.33 9.42 15.32
N GLU A 105 0.37 10.65 15.87
CA GLU A 105 1.50 11.16 16.65
C GLU A 105 1.82 10.27 17.88
N VAL A 106 0.81 9.53 18.39
CA VAL A 106 1.04 8.61 19.49
C VAL A 106 2.10 7.56 19.16
N LEU A 107 2.25 7.18 17.89
CA LEU A 107 3.22 6.18 17.44
C LEU A 107 4.65 6.74 17.34
N ASP A 108 4.82 8.05 17.40
CA ASP A 108 6.11 8.72 17.30
C ASP A 108 6.75 8.96 18.70
N PHE A 109 6.04 8.61 19.80
CA PHE A 109 6.62 8.74 21.13
C PHE A 109 7.84 7.84 21.31
N PRO A 110 8.97 8.39 21.77
CA PRO A 110 10.15 7.60 22.06
C PRO A 110 9.85 6.50 23.07
N PHE A 111 10.42 5.32 22.85
CA PHE A 111 10.32 4.17 23.76
C PHE A 111 8.90 3.65 24.03
N LEU A 112 7.94 3.97 23.13
CA LEU A 112 6.56 3.52 23.25
C LEU A 112 6.45 1.98 23.27
N PHE A 113 7.26 1.30 22.47
CA PHE A 113 7.30 -0.15 22.38
C PHE A 113 8.66 -0.68 22.82
N ALA A 114 8.67 -1.73 23.63
CA ALA A 114 9.90 -2.37 24.09
C ALA A 114 10.55 -3.26 23.01
N ASN A 115 9.75 -3.78 22.07
CA ASN A 115 10.17 -4.66 20.99
C ASN A 115 9.12 -4.72 19.88
N GLU A 116 9.47 -5.37 18.76
CA GLU A 116 8.63 -5.52 17.57
C GLU A 116 7.34 -6.27 17.87
N GLN A 117 7.40 -7.35 18.65
CA GLN A 117 6.23 -8.16 19.00
C GLN A 117 5.18 -7.36 19.79
N GLN A 118 5.63 -6.44 20.63
CA GLN A 118 4.72 -5.54 21.35
C GLN A 118 4.07 -4.55 20.40
N ALA A 119 4.84 -3.98 19.47
CA ALA A 119 4.33 -3.07 18.45
C ALA A 119 3.29 -3.76 17.55
N GLU A 120 3.61 -4.94 17.03
CA GLU A 120 2.72 -5.76 16.21
C GLU A 120 1.41 -6.06 16.95
N LYS A 121 1.48 -6.57 18.19
CA LYS A 121 0.29 -6.90 18.99
C LYS A 121 -0.63 -5.68 19.21
N VAL A 122 -0.07 -4.49 19.37
CA VAL A 122 -0.85 -3.26 19.60
C VAL A 122 -1.44 -2.76 18.28
N LEU A 123 -0.65 -2.77 17.20
CA LEU A 123 -1.06 -2.23 15.91
C LEU A 123 -2.00 -3.15 15.14
N ASP A 124 -1.84 -4.47 15.27
CA ASP A 124 -2.79 -5.45 14.73
C ASP A 124 -4.01 -5.69 15.65
N GLY A 125 -4.13 -4.90 16.69
CA GLY A 125 -5.23 -4.95 17.66
C GLY A 125 -6.13 -3.71 17.61
N PRO A 126 -7.02 -3.58 18.62
CA PRO A 126 -8.05 -2.53 18.65
C PRO A 126 -7.51 -1.09 18.61
N VAL A 127 -6.26 -0.86 19.01
CA VAL A 127 -5.63 0.47 18.95
C VAL A 127 -5.30 0.81 17.51
N GLY A 128 -4.65 -0.09 16.79
CA GLY A 128 -4.34 0.09 15.38
C GLY A 128 -5.61 0.22 14.52
N ASP A 129 -6.62 -0.63 14.77
CA ASP A 129 -7.92 -0.54 14.09
C ASP A 129 -8.56 0.84 14.25
N LYS A 130 -8.53 1.41 15.47
CA LYS A 130 -9.06 2.75 15.73
C LYS A 130 -8.32 3.83 14.95
N LEU A 131 -7.00 3.74 14.84
CA LEU A 131 -6.20 4.69 14.06
C LEU A 131 -6.51 4.57 12.56
N LEU A 132 -6.56 3.35 12.02
CA LEU A 132 -6.92 3.13 10.60
C LEU A 132 -8.33 3.63 10.29
N ALA A 133 -9.27 3.51 11.23
CA ALA A 133 -10.65 3.98 11.08
C ALA A 133 -10.80 5.51 10.95
N LEU A 134 -9.75 6.28 11.25
CA LEU A 134 -9.74 7.75 11.06
C LEU A 134 -9.40 8.17 9.62
N LEU A 135 -8.75 7.30 8.85
CA LEU A 135 -8.26 7.59 7.50
C LEU A 135 -9.37 7.84 6.46
N PRO A 136 -10.53 7.16 6.48
CA PRO A 136 -11.60 7.39 5.50
C PRO A 136 -12.09 8.83 5.48
N ALA A 137 -12.12 9.53 6.61
CA ALA A 137 -12.47 10.96 6.67
C ALA A 137 -11.47 11.86 5.92
N LYS A 138 -10.31 11.33 5.54
CA LYS A 138 -9.27 12.01 4.77
C LYS A 138 -9.14 11.47 3.34
N GLY A 139 -10.12 10.66 2.89
CA GLY A 139 -10.12 10.05 1.56
C GLY A 139 -9.16 8.88 1.39
N LEU A 140 -8.69 8.29 2.49
CA LEU A 140 -7.74 7.17 2.51
C LEU A 140 -8.37 5.94 3.16
N VAL A 141 -7.91 4.76 2.79
CA VAL A 141 -8.29 3.49 3.43
C VAL A 141 -7.05 2.82 3.97
N GLY A 142 -6.98 2.65 5.29
CA GLY A 142 -5.94 1.86 5.94
C GLY A 142 -6.25 0.38 5.79
N LEU A 143 -5.32 -0.37 5.20
CA LEU A 143 -5.50 -1.81 4.95
C LEU A 143 -4.86 -2.67 6.05
N ALA A 144 -3.65 -2.33 6.45
CA ALA A 144 -2.87 -3.03 7.47
C ALA A 144 -1.65 -2.19 7.87
N TYR A 145 -1.01 -2.54 8.97
CA TYR A 145 0.32 -2.04 9.30
C TYR A 145 1.39 -2.97 8.73
N TRP A 146 2.52 -2.36 8.34
CA TRP A 146 3.71 -3.09 7.90
C TRP A 146 4.87 -2.65 8.77
N GLU A 147 5.66 -3.60 9.19
CA GLU A 147 6.84 -3.32 9.99
C GLU A 147 7.88 -2.51 9.19
N ASN A 148 8.48 -1.52 9.83
CA ASN A 148 9.63 -0.77 9.34
C ASN A 148 10.83 -0.82 10.29
N GLY A 149 10.70 -1.53 11.42
CA GLY A 149 11.71 -1.65 12.46
C GLY A 149 11.81 -0.42 13.36
N PHE A 150 12.86 -0.40 14.18
CA PHE A 150 13.18 0.69 15.10
C PHE A 150 14.21 1.64 14.50
N PHE A 151 14.07 2.93 14.82
CA PHE A 151 15.07 3.92 14.44
C PHE A 151 16.32 3.81 15.32
N ASN A 152 17.46 3.79 14.66
CA ASN A 152 18.76 3.84 15.33
C ASN A 152 19.50 5.10 14.89
N ALA A 153 20.07 5.84 15.86
CA ALA A 153 20.93 6.97 15.57
C ALA A 153 22.27 6.48 15.07
N THR A 154 22.65 6.89 13.87
CA THR A 154 23.96 6.59 13.28
C THR A 154 24.69 7.88 12.93
N ASN A 155 26.01 7.91 13.14
CA ASN A 155 26.87 9.02 12.73
C ASN A 155 28.30 8.53 12.44
N SER A 156 29.09 9.38 11.78
CA SER A 156 30.50 9.09 11.42
C SER A 156 31.52 9.81 12.31
N LYS A 157 31.10 10.45 13.40
CA LYS A 157 31.99 11.32 14.20
C LYS A 157 32.50 10.61 15.45
N HIS A 158 31.61 10.09 16.29
CA HIS A 158 31.95 9.44 17.56
C HIS A 158 30.79 8.53 18.04
N PRO A 159 31.04 7.60 18.97
CA PRO A 159 29.98 6.81 19.59
C PRO A 159 28.96 7.68 20.31
N ILE A 160 27.70 7.27 20.31
CA ILE A 160 26.60 7.87 21.08
C ILE A 160 26.23 6.87 22.17
N ALA A 161 26.48 7.21 23.43
CA ALA A 161 26.13 6.41 24.59
C ALA A 161 25.10 7.12 25.49
N LYS A 162 24.98 8.45 25.40
CA LYS A 162 24.10 9.28 26.22
C LYS A 162 23.60 10.47 25.42
N ALA A 163 22.60 11.17 25.93
CA ALA A 163 21.95 12.27 25.22
C ALA A 163 22.89 13.43 24.86
N GLU A 164 23.87 13.73 25.73
CA GLU A 164 24.83 14.80 25.49
C GLU A 164 25.72 14.54 24.26
N ASP A 165 25.92 13.27 23.90
CA ASP A 165 26.71 12.88 22.75
C ASP A 165 26.07 13.27 21.41
N PHE A 166 24.81 13.73 21.41
CA PHE A 166 24.15 14.28 20.22
C PHE A 166 24.57 15.71 19.91
N GLN A 167 25.21 16.42 20.86
CA GLN A 167 25.59 17.82 20.65
C GLN A 167 26.59 17.95 19.47
N GLY A 168 26.32 18.94 18.61
CA GLY A 168 27.16 19.22 17.43
C GLY A 168 27.01 18.25 16.26
N LEU A 169 26.20 17.21 16.38
CA LEU A 169 25.88 16.30 15.28
C LEU A 169 24.72 16.88 14.43
N LYS A 170 24.83 16.68 13.11
CA LYS A 170 23.73 16.98 12.18
C LYS A 170 22.98 15.66 11.87
N PHE A 171 21.74 15.58 12.29
CA PHE A 171 20.88 14.44 12.02
C PHE A 171 19.90 14.73 10.90
N ARG A 172 19.63 13.72 10.08
CA ARG A 172 18.45 13.67 9.22
C ARG A 172 17.31 13.04 10.02
N ALA A 173 16.23 13.76 10.19
CA ALA A 173 14.97 13.23 10.70
C ALA A 173 13.97 13.04 9.54
N ILE A 174 12.92 12.24 9.80
CA ILE A 174 11.79 12.11 8.88
C ILE A 174 11.07 13.46 8.84
N GLN A 175 10.65 13.85 7.63
CA GLN A 175 9.83 15.05 7.47
C GLN A 175 8.43 14.79 8.00
N ALA A 176 8.14 15.32 9.19
CA ALA A 176 6.81 15.36 9.77
C ALA A 176 6.53 16.77 10.29
N LYS A 177 5.27 17.21 10.21
CA LYS A 177 4.80 18.36 10.97
C LYS A 177 4.51 17.86 12.39
N ILE A 178 5.53 17.89 13.24
CA ILE A 178 5.28 17.84 14.68
C ILE A 178 4.87 19.25 15.07
N SER A 179 3.63 19.41 15.49
CA SER A 179 3.08 20.69 15.99
C SER A 179 3.34 20.83 17.47
#